data_c45aaae9013e968bdab9c99ac33dd782
#
_entry.id   c45aaae9013e968bdab9c99ac33dd782
#
_cell.length_a   1.000
_cell.length_b   1.000
_cell.length_c   1.000
_cell.angle_alpha   90.00
_cell.angle_beta   90.00
_cell.angle_gamma   90.00
#
_symmetry.space_group_name_H-M   'P 1'
#
loop_
_entity.id
_entity.type
_entity.pdbx_description
1 polymer ?
#
loop_
_entity_poly.entity_id
_entity_poly.type
_entity_poly.pdbx_seq_one_letter_code
_entity_poly.pdbx_strand_id
1 'polypeptide(L)'
;MTMSFVRKDRPTIVGMLRSTTADLLVAEIDRMLQQGVDAFGFQHEIVQADERNEENYKKIFSAMQGKPAYITNYVRCNVLDLTDEQLTEELFLLVKLGAKLVDLRCDLFDRQPDEYSTDPVAIEKQKKLIDQLHAMGVEVLMSAHVLKYTPYERVLEIALAQQARGVDVVKIVTEANSEQELAENFKISLALQEQIKMPVLFLCNGTHCRKHRIFAPLLDNGLYLAGEYGGPGVNQPTIQEAKEQLQLAGYNDLP
;
A
#
# COMPACT_ATOMS: atom_id res chain seq x y z
N MET A 1 -21.88 6.35 7.79
CA MET A 1 -20.53 6.79 7.39
C MET A 1 -19.68 5.53 7.28
N THR A 2 -19.18 5.21 6.11
CA THR A 2 -18.17 4.15 5.94
C THR A 2 -16.91 4.56 6.71
N MET A 3 -16.39 3.69 7.56
CA MET A 3 -15.12 3.95 8.24
C MET A 3 -14.01 4.01 7.19
N SER A 4 -13.16 5.04 7.26
CA SER A 4 -11.96 5.14 6.43
C SER A 4 -11.04 3.94 6.69
N PHE A 5 -10.34 3.46 5.64
CA PHE A 5 -9.34 2.39 5.77
C PHE A 5 -8.19 2.83 6.68
N VAL A 6 -7.74 4.07 6.53
CA VAL A 6 -6.69 4.64 7.38
C VAL A 6 -7.32 5.15 8.69
N ARG A 7 -6.86 4.64 9.81
CA ARG A 7 -7.25 5.09 11.14
C ARG A 7 -6.78 6.52 11.37
N LYS A 8 -7.56 7.29 12.16
CA LYS A 8 -7.22 8.69 12.50
C LYS A 8 -6.50 8.82 13.84
N ASP A 9 -6.58 7.82 14.67
CA ASP A 9 -6.09 7.81 16.04
C ASP A 9 -4.67 7.21 16.16
N ARG A 10 -4.26 6.43 15.19
CA ARG A 10 -2.91 5.83 15.10
C ARG A 10 -2.66 5.23 13.71
N PRO A 11 -1.41 4.88 13.37
CA PRO A 11 -1.13 4.11 12.16
C PRO A 11 -1.92 2.80 12.10
N THR A 12 -2.47 2.50 10.94
CA THR A 12 -3.22 1.25 10.67
C THR A 12 -2.23 0.11 10.43
N ILE A 13 -2.24 -0.92 11.26
CA ILE A 13 -1.40 -2.12 11.05
C ILE A 13 -1.99 -2.96 9.94
N VAL A 14 -1.29 -3.03 8.80
CA VAL A 14 -1.69 -3.80 7.62
C VAL A 14 -0.81 -5.03 7.47
N GLY A 15 -1.38 -6.22 7.68
CA GLY A 15 -0.71 -7.50 7.46
C GLY A 15 -0.58 -7.77 5.95
N MET A 16 0.64 -7.70 5.40
CA MET A 16 0.89 -7.89 3.98
C MET A 16 1.02 -9.37 3.64
N LEU A 17 0.02 -9.90 2.92
CA LEU A 17 -0.03 -11.29 2.46
C LEU A 17 1.02 -11.55 1.37
N ARG A 18 1.71 -12.69 1.48
CA ARG A 18 2.82 -13.08 0.60
C ARG A 18 2.60 -14.43 -0.09
N SER A 19 1.61 -15.18 0.34
CA SER A 19 1.28 -16.48 -0.24
C SER A 19 0.67 -16.34 -1.63
N THR A 20 0.81 -17.39 -2.44
CA THR A 20 0.48 -17.35 -3.88
C THR A 20 -0.71 -18.24 -4.26
N THR A 21 -1.25 -19.02 -3.32
CA THR A 21 -2.43 -19.86 -3.52
C THR A 21 -3.49 -19.54 -2.47
N ALA A 22 -4.76 -19.81 -2.78
CA ALA A 22 -5.88 -19.50 -1.89
C ALA A 22 -5.76 -20.19 -0.52
N ASP A 23 -5.37 -21.46 -0.48
CA ASP A 23 -5.24 -22.21 0.77
C ASP A 23 -4.12 -21.66 1.67
N LEU A 24 -2.97 -21.32 1.07
CA LEU A 24 -1.85 -20.71 1.80
C LEU A 24 -2.20 -19.30 2.28
N LEU A 25 -2.94 -18.51 1.47
CA LEU A 25 -3.43 -17.19 1.87
C LEU A 25 -4.38 -17.26 3.05
N VAL A 26 -5.32 -18.22 3.06
CA VAL A 26 -6.23 -18.43 4.20
C VAL A 26 -5.43 -18.78 5.46
N ALA A 27 -4.47 -19.70 5.37
CA ALA A 27 -3.63 -20.05 6.51
C ALA A 27 -2.75 -18.89 7.01
N GLU A 28 -2.25 -18.04 6.10
CA GLU A 28 -1.49 -16.81 6.42
C GLU A 28 -2.39 -15.78 7.12
N ILE A 29 -3.61 -15.58 6.63
CA ILE A 29 -4.62 -14.71 7.23
C ILE A 29 -4.93 -15.14 8.67
N ASP A 30 -5.18 -16.44 8.91
CA ASP A 30 -5.49 -16.97 10.24
C ASP A 30 -4.34 -16.70 11.23
N ARG A 31 -3.09 -16.87 10.82
CA ARG A 31 -1.93 -16.58 11.68
C ARG A 31 -1.77 -15.09 11.96
N MET A 32 -2.01 -14.22 10.95
CA MET A 32 -1.95 -12.77 11.14
C MET A 32 -3.10 -12.25 12.01
N LEU A 33 -4.28 -12.85 11.94
CA LEU A 33 -5.40 -12.55 12.86
C LEU A 33 -5.01 -12.82 14.32
N GLN A 34 -4.32 -13.93 14.58
CA GLN A 34 -3.83 -14.28 15.93
C GLN A 34 -2.75 -13.32 16.43
N GLN A 35 -1.94 -12.73 15.53
CA GLN A 35 -0.96 -11.70 15.86
C GLN A 35 -1.60 -10.33 16.09
N GLY A 36 -2.81 -10.12 15.60
CA GLY A 36 -3.56 -8.86 15.71
C GLY A 36 -3.14 -7.84 14.63
N VAL A 37 -3.98 -7.72 13.60
CA VAL A 37 -3.86 -6.71 12.54
C VAL A 37 -5.15 -5.88 12.46
N ASP A 38 -5.07 -4.65 11.98
CA ASP A 38 -6.26 -3.84 11.68
C ASP A 38 -6.87 -4.20 10.33
N ALA A 39 -6.01 -4.50 9.36
CA ALA A 39 -6.37 -4.71 7.96
C ALA A 39 -5.40 -5.69 7.30
N PHE A 40 -5.76 -6.17 6.11
CA PHE A 40 -4.90 -6.99 5.27
C PHE A 40 -4.47 -6.24 4.01
N GLY A 41 -3.21 -6.45 3.58
CA GLY A 41 -2.70 -6.05 2.28
C GLY A 41 -2.61 -7.26 1.37
N PHE A 42 -3.50 -7.37 0.41
CA PHE A 42 -3.56 -8.49 -0.53
C PHE A 42 -2.86 -8.11 -1.84
N GLN A 43 -1.68 -8.71 -2.06
CA GLN A 43 -0.89 -8.54 -3.28
C GLN A 43 -1.41 -9.48 -4.37
N HIS A 44 -2.39 -9.03 -5.14
CA HIS A 44 -3.06 -9.86 -6.15
C HIS A 44 -2.11 -10.27 -7.28
N GLU A 45 -1.15 -9.43 -7.63
CA GLU A 45 -0.18 -9.66 -8.70
C GLU A 45 0.67 -10.92 -8.53
N ILE A 46 0.87 -11.42 -7.30
CA ILE A 46 1.68 -12.63 -7.04
C ILE A 46 0.84 -13.91 -6.97
N VAL A 47 -0.49 -13.84 -6.99
CA VAL A 47 -1.37 -15.02 -6.97
C VAL A 47 -1.19 -15.82 -8.26
N GLN A 48 -1.05 -17.14 -8.16
CA GLN A 48 -0.89 -18.03 -9.30
C GLN A 48 -2.09 -17.91 -10.26
N ALA A 49 -1.85 -18.04 -11.55
CA ALA A 49 -2.86 -17.78 -12.59
C ALA A 49 -4.11 -18.67 -12.47
N ASP A 50 -3.94 -19.94 -12.16
CA ASP A 50 -5.01 -20.92 -11.96
C ASP A 50 -5.80 -20.72 -10.65
N GLU A 51 -5.22 -19.98 -9.70
CA GLU A 51 -5.87 -19.62 -8.45
C GLU A 51 -6.72 -18.34 -8.56
N ARG A 52 -6.60 -17.56 -9.64
CA ARG A 52 -7.33 -16.30 -9.86
C ARG A 52 -8.75 -16.55 -10.35
N ASN A 53 -9.63 -16.88 -9.42
CA ASN A 53 -11.04 -17.10 -9.68
C ASN A 53 -11.93 -16.60 -8.52
N GLU A 54 -13.20 -16.37 -8.80
CA GLU A 54 -14.13 -15.76 -7.85
C GLU A 54 -14.36 -16.64 -6.60
N GLU A 55 -14.31 -17.96 -6.73
CA GLU A 55 -14.47 -18.90 -5.60
C GLU A 55 -13.32 -18.73 -4.59
N ASN A 56 -12.08 -18.74 -5.08
CA ASN A 56 -10.89 -18.54 -4.27
C ASN A 56 -10.86 -17.15 -3.62
N TYR A 57 -11.26 -16.10 -4.35
CA TYR A 57 -11.33 -14.76 -3.76
C TYR A 57 -12.37 -14.68 -2.66
N LYS A 58 -13.57 -15.25 -2.82
CA LYS A 58 -14.59 -15.33 -1.77
C LYS A 58 -14.05 -16.04 -0.52
N LYS A 59 -13.31 -17.13 -0.71
CA LYS A 59 -12.65 -17.87 0.37
C LYS A 59 -11.64 -17.00 1.12
N ILE A 60 -10.76 -16.28 0.40
CA ILE A 60 -9.75 -15.38 0.95
C ILE A 60 -10.43 -14.23 1.73
N PHE A 61 -11.39 -13.52 1.13
CA PHE A 61 -12.08 -12.41 1.81
C PHE A 61 -12.89 -12.88 3.03
N SER A 62 -13.49 -14.06 2.97
CA SER A 62 -14.20 -14.65 4.11
C SER A 62 -13.26 -14.93 5.28
N ALA A 63 -12.04 -15.41 5.01
CA ALA A 63 -11.04 -15.69 6.03
C ALA A 63 -10.59 -14.42 6.77
N MET A 64 -10.69 -13.23 6.18
CA MET A 64 -10.33 -11.96 6.81
C MET A 64 -11.29 -11.53 7.94
N GLN A 65 -12.39 -12.25 8.17
CA GLN A 65 -13.35 -12.06 9.28
C GLN A 65 -13.87 -10.62 9.38
N GLY A 66 -14.13 -9.97 8.24
CA GLY A 66 -14.66 -8.60 8.18
C GLY A 66 -13.61 -7.50 8.33
N LYS A 67 -12.33 -7.82 8.53
CA LYS A 67 -11.27 -6.81 8.48
C LYS A 67 -11.09 -6.29 7.05
N PRO A 68 -10.84 -4.97 6.87
CA PRO A 68 -10.75 -4.37 5.55
C PRO A 68 -9.51 -4.86 4.78
N ALA A 69 -9.65 -4.96 3.46
CA ALA A 69 -8.57 -5.35 2.56
C ALA A 69 -8.08 -4.15 1.71
N TYR A 70 -6.78 -3.96 1.69
CA TYR A 70 -6.01 -3.13 0.77
C TYR A 70 -5.48 -4.01 -0.36
N ILE A 71 -5.75 -3.64 -1.61
CA ILE A 71 -5.41 -4.45 -2.78
C ILE A 71 -4.34 -3.77 -3.61
N THR A 72 -3.30 -4.51 -3.98
CA THR A 72 -2.39 -4.15 -5.06
C THR A 72 -2.59 -5.08 -6.27
N ASN A 73 -2.36 -4.57 -7.48
CA ASN A 73 -2.32 -5.35 -8.71
C ASN A 73 -1.32 -4.70 -9.67
N TYR A 74 -0.04 -4.85 -9.35
CA TYR A 74 1.02 -4.20 -10.12
C TYR A 74 1.42 -5.01 -11.36
N VAL A 75 1.86 -4.34 -12.40
CA VAL A 75 2.50 -4.98 -13.56
C VAL A 75 3.80 -5.66 -13.14
N ARG A 76 4.61 -4.95 -12.33
CA ARG A 76 5.84 -5.50 -11.79
C ARG A 76 5.52 -6.62 -10.81
N CYS A 77 6.21 -7.73 -10.95
CA CYS A 77 5.99 -8.97 -10.18
C CYS A 77 4.66 -9.67 -10.47
N ASN A 78 3.86 -9.19 -11.44
CA ASN A 78 2.66 -9.92 -11.85
C ASN A 78 3.04 -11.24 -12.52
N VAL A 79 2.38 -12.31 -12.11
CA VAL A 79 2.57 -13.64 -12.72
C VAL A 79 1.96 -13.74 -14.12
N LEU A 80 1.13 -12.75 -14.50
CA LEU A 80 0.54 -12.62 -15.83
C LEU A 80 1.02 -11.33 -16.51
N ASP A 81 1.20 -11.39 -17.82
CA ASP A 81 1.46 -10.20 -18.65
C ASP A 81 0.12 -9.56 -19.04
N LEU A 82 -0.34 -8.61 -18.23
CA LEU A 82 -1.64 -7.97 -18.36
C LEU A 82 -1.51 -6.53 -18.86
N THR A 83 -2.50 -6.11 -19.65
CA THR A 83 -2.69 -4.69 -19.98
C THR A 83 -3.21 -3.91 -18.78
N ASP A 84 -3.12 -2.58 -18.83
CA ASP A 84 -3.64 -1.72 -17.76
C ASP A 84 -5.17 -1.84 -17.63
N GLU A 85 -5.87 -2.08 -18.73
CA GLU A 85 -7.32 -2.35 -18.75
C GLU A 85 -7.65 -3.66 -18.03
N GLN A 86 -6.91 -4.73 -18.30
CA GLN A 86 -7.10 -6.03 -17.65
C GLN A 86 -6.81 -5.96 -16.14
N LEU A 87 -5.74 -5.25 -15.75
CA LEU A 87 -5.44 -4.99 -14.34
C LEU A 87 -6.59 -4.27 -13.65
N THR A 88 -7.19 -3.29 -14.34
CA THR A 88 -8.34 -2.53 -13.83
C THR A 88 -9.59 -3.40 -13.68
N GLU A 89 -9.87 -4.30 -14.63
CA GLU A 89 -10.98 -5.26 -14.55
C GLU A 89 -10.84 -6.19 -13.34
N GLU A 90 -9.63 -6.71 -13.08
CA GLU A 90 -9.37 -7.52 -11.88
C GLU A 90 -9.61 -6.72 -10.59
N LEU A 91 -9.18 -5.46 -10.53
CA LEU A 91 -9.44 -4.59 -9.38
C LEU A 91 -10.95 -4.40 -9.14
N PHE A 92 -11.75 -4.17 -10.17
CA PHE A 92 -13.20 -4.06 -10.04
C PHE A 92 -13.84 -5.34 -9.50
N LEU A 93 -13.36 -6.53 -9.91
CA LEU A 93 -13.81 -7.79 -9.34
C LEU A 93 -13.53 -7.88 -7.86
N LEU A 94 -12.29 -7.57 -7.43
CA LEU A 94 -11.89 -7.62 -6.02
C LEU A 94 -12.65 -6.59 -5.16
N VAL A 95 -12.97 -5.43 -5.72
CA VAL A 95 -13.82 -4.42 -5.08
C VAL A 95 -15.22 -4.95 -4.83
N LYS A 96 -15.84 -5.60 -5.81
CA LYS A 96 -17.17 -6.23 -5.65
C LYS A 96 -17.17 -7.31 -4.57
N LEU A 97 -16.03 -7.96 -4.35
CA LEU A 97 -15.86 -9.02 -3.35
C LEU A 97 -15.50 -8.49 -1.95
N GLY A 98 -15.23 -7.19 -1.80
CA GLY A 98 -15.10 -6.59 -0.47
C GLY A 98 -13.82 -5.79 -0.21
N ALA A 99 -12.97 -5.55 -1.21
CA ALA A 99 -11.84 -4.62 -1.06
C ALA A 99 -12.31 -3.23 -0.59
N LYS A 100 -11.52 -2.57 0.26
CA LYS A 100 -11.85 -1.25 0.83
C LYS A 100 -10.86 -0.17 0.46
N LEU A 101 -9.65 -0.53 0.09
CA LEU A 101 -8.61 0.36 -0.42
C LEU A 101 -7.95 -0.30 -1.64
N VAL A 102 -7.86 0.43 -2.74
CA VAL A 102 -7.24 -0.04 -3.99
C VAL A 102 -6.02 0.81 -4.30
N ASP A 103 -4.91 0.17 -4.67
CA ASP A 103 -3.69 0.85 -5.10
C ASP A 103 -3.68 1.01 -6.62
N LEU A 104 -3.67 2.25 -7.08
CA LEU A 104 -3.47 2.59 -8.49
C LEU A 104 -2.06 3.15 -8.68
N ARG A 105 -1.31 2.61 -9.64
CA ARG A 105 -0.01 3.20 -9.98
C ARG A 105 -0.19 4.59 -10.60
N CYS A 106 0.70 5.50 -10.25
CA CYS A 106 0.67 6.89 -10.73
C CYS A 106 0.98 7.03 -12.25
N ASP A 107 1.48 5.97 -12.87
CA ASP A 107 1.72 5.85 -14.32
C ASP A 107 0.75 4.89 -15.03
N LEU A 108 -0.35 4.53 -14.40
CA LEU A 108 -1.39 3.70 -15.02
C LEU A 108 -1.88 4.37 -16.33
N PHE A 109 -1.93 3.63 -17.43
CA PHE A 109 -2.22 4.04 -18.79
C PHE A 109 -1.11 4.86 -19.52
N ASP A 110 0.04 5.08 -18.86
CA ASP A 110 1.24 5.68 -19.49
C ASP A 110 2.48 5.28 -18.69
N ARG A 111 2.92 4.02 -18.87
CA ARG A 111 3.97 3.37 -18.06
C ARG A 111 5.30 4.11 -18.15
N GLN A 112 5.85 4.48 -16.99
CA GLN A 112 7.09 5.25 -16.85
C GLN A 112 8.09 4.51 -15.94
N PRO A 113 9.41 4.74 -16.12
CA PRO A 113 10.43 4.07 -15.30
C PRO A 113 10.35 4.38 -13.80
N ASP A 114 9.84 5.56 -13.41
CA ASP A 114 9.66 6.00 -12.03
C ASP A 114 8.20 5.94 -11.57
N GLU A 115 7.37 5.21 -12.32
CA GLU A 115 5.93 5.06 -12.08
C GLU A 115 5.20 6.41 -11.89
N TYR A 116 5.64 7.46 -12.59
CA TYR A 116 5.02 8.79 -12.55
C TYR A 116 4.76 9.33 -13.96
N SER A 117 3.49 9.38 -14.34
CA SER A 117 3.06 9.95 -15.62
C SER A 117 2.63 11.40 -15.48
N THR A 118 2.97 12.20 -16.49
CA THR A 118 2.48 13.57 -16.71
C THR A 118 1.61 13.67 -17.97
N ASP A 119 1.33 12.56 -18.65
CA ASP A 119 0.46 12.54 -19.82
C ASP A 119 -0.98 12.94 -19.47
N PRO A 120 -1.55 13.99 -20.07
CA PRO A 120 -2.87 14.48 -19.71
C PRO A 120 -3.99 13.50 -20.02
N VAL A 121 -3.81 12.61 -21.03
CA VAL A 121 -4.80 11.61 -21.39
C VAL A 121 -4.83 10.48 -20.36
N ALA A 122 -3.66 10.01 -19.93
CA ALA A 122 -3.54 9.02 -18.87
C ALA A 122 -4.10 9.56 -17.55
N ILE A 123 -3.77 10.80 -17.18
CA ILE A 123 -4.28 11.47 -15.97
C ILE A 123 -5.81 11.55 -15.99
N GLU A 124 -6.42 11.91 -17.10
CA GLU A 124 -7.87 11.98 -17.22
C GLU A 124 -8.53 10.59 -17.08
N LYS A 125 -7.93 9.54 -17.66
CA LYS A 125 -8.38 8.16 -17.48
C LYS A 125 -8.29 7.72 -16.01
N GLN A 126 -7.18 8.07 -15.33
CA GLN A 126 -6.99 7.76 -13.91
C GLN A 126 -8.04 8.45 -13.04
N LYS A 127 -8.33 9.73 -13.26
CA LYS A 127 -9.38 10.45 -12.53
C LYS A 127 -10.75 9.80 -12.69
N LYS A 128 -11.12 9.42 -13.93
CA LYS A 128 -12.38 8.70 -14.17
C LYS A 128 -12.45 7.37 -13.45
N LEU A 129 -11.34 6.63 -13.40
CA LEU A 129 -11.24 5.37 -12.67
C LEU A 129 -11.40 5.59 -11.17
N ILE A 130 -10.76 6.63 -10.61
CA ILE A 130 -10.89 7.02 -9.20
C ILE A 130 -12.35 7.34 -8.88
N ASP A 131 -13.03 8.15 -9.70
CA ASP A 131 -14.44 8.48 -9.53
C ASP A 131 -15.35 7.22 -9.54
N GLN A 132 -15.05 6.25 -10.42
CA GLN A 132 -15.78 4.97 -10.47
C GLN A 132 -15.58 4.15 -9.21
N LEU A 133 -14.36 4.06 -8.69
CA LEU A 133 -14.05 3.36 -7.44
C LEU A 133 -14.71 4.03 -6.24
N HIS A 134 -14.68 5.36 -6.16
CA HIS A 134 -15.37 6.13 -5.14
C HIS A 134 -16.89 5.91 -5.19
N ALA A 135 -17.48 5.85 -6.38
CA ALA A 135 -18.93 5.54 -6.56
C ALA A 135 -19.29 4.13 -6.05
N MET A 136 -18.33 3.20 -6.00
CA MET A 136 -18.49 1.88 -5.41
C MET A 136 -18.24 1.85 -3.88
N GLY A 137 -17.90 2.99 -3.28
CA GLY A 137 -17.64 3.11 -1.84
C GLY A 137 -16.27 2.58 -1.40
N VAL A 138 -15.26 2.65 -2.29
CA VAL A 138 -13.88 2.19 -2.08
C VAL A 138 -12.94 3.39 -2.07
N GLU A 139 -12.01 3.42 -1.12
CA GLU A 139 -10.94 4.42 -1.08
C GLU A 139 -9.81 4.05 -2.08
N VAL A 140 -9.15 5.07 -2.59
CA VAL A 140 -8.05 4.91 -3.56
C VAL A 140 -6.75 5.43 -2.98
N LEU A 141 -5.75 4.57 -2.96
CA LEU A 141 -4.35 4.92 -2.76
C LEU A 141 -3.67 5.00 -4.13
N MET A 142 -2.86 6.01 -4.37
CA MET A 142 -2.04 6.06 -5.59
C MET A 142 -0.56 5.93 -5.23
N SER A 143 0.15 5.04 -5.95
CA SER A 143 1.54 4.74 -5.68
C SER A 143 2.49 5.10 -6.83
N ALA A 144 3.71 5.50 -6.46
CA ALA A 144 4.88 5.57 -7.34
C ALA A 144 6.07 4.90 -6.65
N HIS A 145 6.70 3.94 -7.33
CA HIS A 145 7.90 3.26 -6.86
C HIS A 145 9.11 3.76 -7.65
N VAL A 146 9.77 4.77 -7.10
CA VAL A 146 10.99 5.34 -7.66
C VAL A 146 12.17 4.53 -7.12
N LEU A 147 12.73 3.65 -7.96
CA LEU A 147 13.75 2.67 -7.54
C LEU A 147 15.16 3.28 -7.46
N LYS A 148 15.26 4.45 -6.82
CA LYS A 148 16.48 5.18 -6.51
C LYS A 148 16.22 6.17 -5.39
N TYR A 149 17.28 6.66 -4.73
CA TYR A 149 17.14 7.83 -3.86
C TYR A 149 16.53 9.00 -4.63
N THR A 150 15.58 9.67 -4.02
CA THR A 150 14.83 10.77 -4.66
C THR A 150 14.79 11.96 -3.70
N PRO A 151 15.25 13.14 -4.12
CA PRO A 151 15.27 14.33 -3.28
C PRO A 151 13.85 14.85 -2.99
N TYR A 152 13.74 15.63 -1.94
CA TYR A 152 12.47 16.17 -1.42
C TYR A 152 11.60 16.82 -2.48
N GLU A 153 12.16 17.68 -3.32
CA GLU A 153 11.40 18.44 -4.32
C GLU A 153 10.69 17.51 -5.31
N ARG A 154 11.35 16.41 -5.70
CA ARG A 154 10.76 15.42 -6.61
C ARG A 154 9.72 14.57 -5.90
N VAL A 155 9.95 14.18 -4.65
CA VAL A 155 8.97 13.45 -3.84
C VAL A 155 7.71 14.31 -3.64
N LEU A 156 7.88 15.58 -3.29
CA LEU A 156 6.77 16.52 -3.12
C LEU A 156 5.99 16.75 -4.42
N GLU A 157 6.67 16.88 -5.56
CA GLU A 157 6.03 17.00 -6.87
C GLU A 157 5.11 15.81 -7.14
N ILE A 158 5.61 14.58 -6.96
CA ILE A 158 4.83 13.35 -7.15
C ILE A 158 3.64 13.31 -6.16
N ALA A 159 3.86 13.63 -4.90
CA ALA A 159 2.81 13.63 -3.88
C ALA A 159 1.68 14.62 -4.20
N LEU A 160 2.02 15.85 -4.60
CA LEU A 160 1.04 16.86 -5.01
C LEU A 160 0.27 16.44 -6.26
N ALA A 161 0.94 15.79 -7.22
CA ALA A 161 0.29 15.28 -8.42
C ALA A 161 -0.70 14.14 -8.09
N GLN A 162 -0.35 13.23 -7.19
CA GLN A 162 -1.25 12.18 -6.70
C GLN A 162 -2.47 12.82 -6.00
N GLN A 163 -2.25 13.76 -5.08
CA GLN A 163 -3.32 14.51 -4.41
C GLN A 163 -4.24 15.20 -5.42
N ALA A 164 -3.70 15.85 -6.45
CA ALA A 164 -4.47 16.55 -7.47
C ALA A 164 -5.31 15.62 -8.37
N ARG A 165 -5.06 14.32 -8.36
CA ARG A 165 -5.86 13.31 -9.06
C ARG A 165 -7.09 12.87 -8.26
N GLY A 166 -7.22 13.26 -7.00
CA GLY A 166 -8.42 13.02 -6.17
C GLY A 166 -8.38 11.70 -5.40
N VAL A 167 -7.20 11.17 -5.10
CA VAL A 167 -7.03 9.97 -4.28
C VAL A 167 -7.24 10.23 -2.80
N ASP A 168 -7.40 9.18 -2.00
CA ASP A 168 -7.57 9.27 -0.54
C ASP A 168 -6.25 9.10 0.22
N VAL A 169 -5.27 8.39 -0.37
CA VAL A 169 -3.94 8.15 0.22
C VAL A 169 -2.86 8.35 -0.84
N VAL A 170 -1.85 9.12 -0.51
CA VAL A 170 -0.64 9.27 -1.31
C VAL A 170 0.37 8.20 -0.92
N LYS A 171 1.00 7.52 -1.90
CA LYS A 171 2.07 6.56 -1.63
C LYS A 171 3.27 6.78 -2.54
N ILE A 172 4.45 6.90 -1.93
CA ILE A 172 5.71 6.99 -2.67
C ILE A 172 6.73 6.06 -2.01
N VAL A 173 7.44 5.29 -2.82
CA VAL A 173 8.51 4.41 -2.38
C VAL A 173 9.79 4.80 -3.10
N THR A 174 10.80 5.25 -2.37
CA THR A 174 12.14 5.61 -2.88
C THR A 174 13.19 4.60 -2.43
N GLU A 175 14.45 4.95 -2.42
CA GLU A 175 15.54 4.14 -1.87
C GLU A 175 16.37 4.90 -0.84
N ALA A 176 17.00 4.15 0.06
CA ALA A 176 18.08 4.59 0.94
C ALA A 176 19.20 3.54 0.93
N ASN A 177 20.34 3.89 0.34
CA ASN A 177 21.52 3.03 0.22
C ASN A 177 22.71 3.55 1.02
N SER A 178 22.51 4.63 1.82
CA SER A 178 23.46 5.23 2.75
C SER A 178 22.73 5.81 3.97
N GLU A 179 23.47 6.03 5.06
CA GLU A 179 22.94 6.69 6.27
C GLU A 179 22.51 8.15 5.97
N GLN A 180 23.15 8.82 5.03
CA GLN A 180 22.75 10.16 4.60
C GLN A 180 21.40 10.15 3.90
N GLU A 181 21.20 9.25 2.94
CA GLU A 181 19.92 9.09 2.24
C GLU A 181 18.79 8.67 3.19
N LEU A 182 19.10 7.80 4.17
CA LEU A 182 18.15 7.45 5.23
C LEU A 182 17.75 8.68 6.05
N ALA A 183 18.70 9.51 6.47
CA ALA A 183 18.42 10.72 7.23
C ALA A 183 17.58 11.72 6.43
N GLU A 184 17.86 11.87 5.11
CA GLU A 184 17.05 12.72 4.23
C GLU A 184 15.62 12.14 4.08
N ASN A 185 15.43 10.83 3.92
CA ASN A 185 14.10 10.24 3.85
C ASN A 185 13.27 10.47 5.14
N PHE A 186 13.87 10.49 6.32
CA PHE A 186 13.18 10.91 7.55
C PHE A 186 12.74 12.38 7.53
N LYS A 187 13.60 13.29 7.04
CA LYS A 187 13.23 14.70 6.86
C LYS A 187 12.08 14.85 5.86
N ILE A 188 12.11 14.08 4.76
CA ILE A 188 11.04 14.07 3.75
C ILE A 188 9.73 13.60 4.39
N SER A 189 9.73 12.54 5.19
CA SER A 189 8.54 12.06 5.90
C SER A 189 7.87 13.18 6.72
N LEU A 190 8.65 13.93 7.50
CA LEU A 190 8.14 15.05 8.29
C LEU A 190 7.62 16.20 7.42
N ALA A 191 8.36 16.56 6.35
CA ALA A 191 7.98 17.67 5.49
C ALA A 191 6.72 17.40 4.69
N LEU A 192 6.48 16.14 4.27
CA LEU A 192 5.27 15.76 3.54
C LEU A 192 3.99 15.99 4.36
N GLN A 193 4.03 15.80 5.69
CA GLN A 193 2.89 16.06 6.57
C GLN A 193 2.43 17.52 6.59
N GLU A 194 3.36 18.45 6.41
CA GLU A 194 3.04 19.88 6.36
C GLU A 194 2.41 20.27 5.02
N GLN A 195 2.80 19.60 3.93
CA GLN A 195 2.44 19.98 2.57
C GLN A 195 1.24 19.20 2.02
N ILE A 196 1.08 17.92 2.40
CA ILE A 196 0.04 17.04 1.89
C ILE A 196 -1.11 16.96 2.91
N LYS A 197 -2.35 17.19 2.45
CA LYS A 197 -3.52 17.32 3.33
C LYS A 197 -4.34 16.04 3.44
N MET A 198 -3.72 14.89 3.23
CA MET A 198 -4.31 13.57 3.32
C MET A 198 -3.29 12.56 3.85
N PRO A 199 -3.68 11.34 4.22
CA PRO A 199 -2.73 10.31 4.62
C PRO A 199 -1.64 10.08 3.57
N VAL A 200 -0.40 10.01 4.03
CA VAL A 200 0.78 9.74 3.19
C VAL A 200 1.43 8.44 3.65
N LEU A 201 1.74 7.56 2.72
CA LEU A 201 2.56 6.39 2.93
C LEU A 201 3.89 6.60 2.19
N PHE A 202 4.85 7.24 2.85
CA PHE A 202 6.19 7.41 2.32
C PHE A 202 7.12 6.33 2.87
N LEU A 203 7.72 5.55 1.98
CA LEU A 203 8.59 4.42 2.32
C LEU A 203 9.89 4.48 1.53
N CYS A 204 10.92 3.78 2.01
CA CYS A 204 12.09 3.51 1.21
C CYS A 204 12.42 2.00 1.12
N ASN A 205 13.09 1.65 0.04
CA ASN A 205 13.79 0.39 -0.20
C ASN A 205 15.30 0.63 -0.06
N GLY A 206 16.12 -0.35 -0.46
CA GLY A 206 17.58 -0.26 -0.41
C GLY A 206 18.17 -0.78 0.89
N THR A 207 19.49 -0.72 1.01
CA THR A 207 20.25 -1.39 2.07
C THR A 207 20.08 -0.77 3.46
N HIS A 208 19.63 0.50 3.54
CA HIS A 208 19.45 1.25 4.78
C HIS A 208 17.97 1.50 5.13
N CYS A 209 17.03 0.92 4.38
CA CYS A 209 15.59 1.25 4.48
C CYS A 209 14.90 0.76 5.76
N ARG A 210 15.43 -0.27 6.45
CA ARG A 210 14.70 -0.93 7.53
C ARG A 210 14.31 0.00 8.67
N LYS A 211 15.23 0.88 9.11
CA LYS A 211 14.93 1.87 10.15
C LYS A 211 13.77 2.80 9.73
N HIS A 212 13.78 3.25 8.47
CA HIS A 212 12.72 4.09 7.96
C HIS A 212 11.37 3.37 7.98
N ARG A 213 11.31 2.11 7.52
CA ARG A 213 10.07 1.31 7.53
C ARG A 213 9.52 1.01 8.92
N ILE A 214 10.39 1.00 9.94
CA ILE A 214 9.97 0.82 11.34
C ILE A 214 9.45 2.14 11.94
N PHE A 215 10.09 3.28 11.69
CA PHE A 215 9.81 4.52 12.39
C PHE A 215 8.97 5.53 11.60
N ALA A 216 9.04 5.54 10.27
CA ALA A 216 8.29 6.51 9.47
C ALA A 216 6.77 6.44 9.68
N PRO A 217 6.13 5.26 9.86
CA PRO A 217 4.69 5.21 10.15
C PRO A 217 4.28 5.98 11.41
N LEU A 218 5.19 6.14 12.37
CA LEU A 218 4.94 6.94 13.58
C LEU A 218 4.99 8.45 13.33
N LEU A 219 5.56 8.87 12.20
CA LEU A 219 5.68 10.27 11.80
C LEU A 219 4.52 10.73 10.92
N ASP A 220 3.90 9.84 10.16
CA ASP A 220 2.95 10.20 9.10
C ASP A 220 1.49 9.73 9.34
N ASN A 221 1.19 9.11 10.48
CA ASN A 221 -0.15 8.61 10.84
C ASN A 221 -0.85 7.80 9.71
N GLY A 222 -0.05 7.18 8.84
CA GLY A 222 -0.54 6.47 7.67
C GLY A 222 -0.77 4.99 7.93
N LEU A 223 -0.21 4.18 7.04
CA LEU A 223 -0.28 2.73 7.07
C LEU A 223 1.03 2.16 7.61
N TYR A 224 0.94 1.24 8.55
CA TYR A 224 2.07 0.44 9.02
C TYR A 224 2.05 -0.90 8.29
N LEU A 225 2.74 -1.00 7.15
CA LEU A 225 2.82 -2.25 6.39
C LEU A 225 3.75 -3.22 7.11
N ALA A 226 3.20 -4.37 7.53
CA ALA A 226 3.92 -5.35 8.32
C ALA A 226 3.80 -6.76 7.71
N GLY A 227 4.80 -7.59 7.92
CA GLY A 227 4.80 -8.99 7.52
C GLY A 227 4.53 -9.92 8.68
N GLU A 228 4.17 -11.18 8.39
CA GLU A 228 4.05 -12.23 9.40
C GLU A 228 5.40 -12.57 10.03
N TYR A 229 6.42 -12.65 9.19
CA TYR A 229 7.78 -13.03 9.58
C TYR A 229 8.80 -11.96 9.20
N GLY A 230 9.82 -11.82 10.05
CA GLY A 230 11.02 -11.06 9.79
C GLY A 230 12.21 -11.96 9.43
N GLY A 231 13.34 -11.35 9.12
CA GLY A 231 14.58 -12.10 8.89
C GLY A 231 15.58 -11.32 8.01
N PRO A 232 16.75 -11.90 7.74
CA PRO A 232 17.74 -11.29 6.84
C PRO A 232 17.13 -10.99 5.46
N GLY A 233 17.32 -9.77 4.97
CA GLY A 233 16.79 -9.32 3.67
C GLY A 233 15.31 -8.95 3.64
N VAL A 234 14.57 -9.09 4.75
CA VAL A 234 13.18 -8.64 4.86
C VAL A 234 13.16 -7.18 5.30
N ASN A 235 12.74 -6.30 4.41
CA ASN A 235 12.71 -4.86 4.67
C ASN A 235 11.50 -4.43 5.51
N GLN A 236 10.36 -5.10 5.38
CA GLN A 236 9.18 -4.80 6.19
C GLN A 236 9.35 -5.25 7.64
N PRO A 237 8.88 -4.48 8.63
CA PRO A 237 8.76 -4.93 10.01
C PRO A 237 7.76 -6.09 10.11
N THR A 238 7.87 -6.87 11.17
CA THR A 238 6.84 -7.85 11.54
C THR A 238 5.65 -7.14 12.18
N ILE A 239 4.49 -7.82 12.24
CA ILE A 239 3.32 -7.33 12.97
C ILE A 239 3.67 -7.07 14.45
N GLN A 240 4.46 -7.95 15.05
CA GLN A 240 4.89 -7.79 16.43
C GLN A 240 5.78 -6.56 16.64
N GLU A 241 6.78 -6.34 15.75
CA GLU A 241 7.62 -5.14 15.80
C GLU A 241 6.78 -3.86 15.63
N ALA A 242 5.80 -3.86 14.71
CA ALA A 242 4.90 -2.73 14.52
C ALA A 242 4.11 -2.41 15.80
N LYS A 243 3.56 -3.42 16.46
CA LYS A 243 2.83 -3.26 17.74
C LYS A 243 3.73 -2.73 18.84
N GLU A 244 4.94 -3.25 19.00
CA GLU A 244 5.91 -2.79 19.98
C GLU A 244 6.27 -1.31 19.78
N GLN A 245 6.50 -0.87 18.53
CA GLN A 245 6.79 0.53 18.24
C GLN A 245 5.60 1.44 18.54
N LEU A 246 4.38 1.02 18.20
CA LEU A 246 3.18 1.78 18.53
C LEU A 246 2.99 1.90 20.05
N GLN A 247 3.21 0.81 20.82
CA GLN A 247 3.16 0.85 22.28
C GLN A 247 4.19 1.80 22.87
N LEU A 248 5.44 1.75 22.40
CA LEU A 248 6.50 2.65 22.81
C LEU A 248 6.20 4.12 22.49
N ALA A 249 5.46 4.38 21.41
CA ALA A 249 4.98 5.71 21.04
C ALA A 249 3.73 6.16 21.82
N GLY A 250 3.20 5.33 22.74
CA GLY A 250 2.08 5.68 23.60
C GLY A 250 0.70 5.27 23.10
N TYR A 251 0.61 4.50 22.00
CA TYR A 251 -0.65 3.96 21.50
C TYR A 251 -1.03 2.67 22.26
N ASN A 252 -2.18 2.67 22.95
CA ASN A 252 -2.60 1.55 23.81
C ASN A 252 -3.76 0.73 23.22
N ASP A 253 -4.50 1.28 22.25
CA ASP A 253 -5.62 0.60 21.57
C ASP A 253 -5.10 -0.14 20.32
N LEU A 254 -4.45 -1.28 20.52
CA LEU A 254 -3.90 -2.13 19.48
C LEU A 254 -4.76 -3.38 19.27
N PRO A 255 -4.80 -3.92 18.02
CA PRO A 255 -5.59 -5.09 17.67
C PRO A 255 -5.05 -6.39 18.27
#